data_6ccdfa07745434daa0f5d1069859145f
#
_entry.id   6ccdfa07745434daa0f5d1069859145f
#
_cell.length_a   1.000
_cell.length_b   1.000
_cell.length_c   1.000
_cell.angle_alpha   90.00
_cell.angle_beta   90.00
_cell.angle_gamma   90.00
#
_symmetry.space_group_name_H-M   'P 1'
#
loop_
_entity.id
_entity.type
_entity.pdbx_description
1 polymer ?
#
loop_
_entity_poly.entity_id
_entity_poly.type
_entity_poly.pdbx_seq_one_letter_code
_entity_poly.pdbx_strand_id
1 'polypeptide(L)'
;HMALDIEHHAKLQLLRKLDEYDEDGYQIVQDYINSLTERQKKIYDGEIERCRRSIYCSGIIEKYDDAYPVWAFVEIITLGGFVDFYGFCAKRFADRDMMDNYYNLLTCKKIRNASAHNNCILNDLKARTSTNVTNASITAKLMTIQGMNMNFHLTDQRKKKINSVQSIPMKHCAEYSV
;
A
#
# COMPACT_ATOMS: atom_id res chain seq x y z
N HIS A 1 -11.35 0.09 9.28
CA HIS A 1 -10.83 -1.14 9.89
C HIS A 1 -10.11 -2.01 8.84
N MET A 2 -10.78 -2.51 7.80
CA MET A 2 -10.16 -3.43 6.81
C MET A 2 -8.82 -2.97 6.24
N ALA A 3 -8.62 -1.67 5.94
CA ALA A 3 -7.34 -1.18 5.44
C ALA A 3 -6.21 -1.24 6.49
N LEU A 4 -6.54 -1.05 7.77
CA LEU A 4 -5.59 -1.21 8.86
C LEU A 4 -5.23 -2.68 9.08
N ASP A 5 -6.20 -3.58 8.94
CA ASP A 5 -5.96 -5.02 9.07
C ASP A 5 -5.03 -5.52 7.95
N ILE A 6 -5.23 -5.01 6.72
CA ILE A 6 -4.35 -5.32 5.58
C ILE A 6 -2.94 -4.78 5.82
N GLU A 7 -2.80 -3.54 6.31
CA GLU A 7 -1.50 -2.95 6.65
C GLU A 7 -0.78 -3.79 7.69
N HIS A 8 -1.44 -4.11 8.79
CA HIS A 8 -0.88 -4.92 9.88
C HIS A 8 -0.45 -6.31 9.37
N HIS A 9 -1.32 -6.98 8.61
CA HIS A 9 -1.00 -8.28 8.03
C HIS A 9 0.22 -8.22 7.10
N ALA A 10 0.31 -7.19 6.26
CA ALA A 10 1.44 -7.02 5.36
C ALA A 10 2.76 -6.75 6.11
N LYS A 11 2.73 -6.01 7.22
CA LYS A 11 3.89 -5.82 8.09
C LYS A 11 4.37 -7.15 8.66
N LEU A 12 3.45 -7.97 9.20
CA LEU A 12 3.79 -9.29 9.73
C LEU A 12 4.33 -10.23 8.64
N GLN A 13 3.75 -10.21 7.45
CA GLN A 13 4.27 -11.00 6.32
C GLN A 13 5.67 -10.57 5.91
N LEU A 14 5.94 -9.25 5.87
CA LEU A 14 7.28 -8.76 5.56
C LEU A 14 8.31 -9.27 6.57
N LEU A 15 8.02 -9.17 7.87
CA LEU A 15 8.94 -9.66 8.90
C LEU A 15 9.23 -11.16 8.77
N ARG A 16 8.21 -11.98 8.49
CA ARG A 16 8.39 -13.42 8.23
C ARG A 16 9.26 -13.68 7.00
N LYS A 17 9.09 -12.88 5.95
CA LYS A 17 9.90 -13.00 4.74
C LYS A 17 11.36 -12.66 4.98
N LEU A 18 11.65 -11.66 5.80
CA LEU A 18 13.03 -11.36 6.20
C LEU A 18 13.67 -12.54 6.93
N ASP A 19 12.93 -13.17 7.86
CA ASP A 19 13.40 -14.37 8.55
C ASP A 19 13.62 -15.54 7.57
N GLU A 20 12.71 -15.75 6.61
CA GLU A 20 12.84 -16.81 5.58
C GLU A 20 14.07 -16.61 4.69
N TYR A 21 14.46 -15.36 4.41
CA TYR A 21 15.63 -15.03 3.59
C TYR A 21 16.91 -14.81 4.41
N ASP A 22 16.87 -15.02 5.73
CA ASP A 22 17.99 -14.79 6.65
C ASP A 22 18.61 -13.39 6.48
N GLU A 23 17.75 -12.38 6.30
CA GLU A 23 18.16 -11.01 6.01
C GLU A 23 18.42 -10.23 7.30
N ASP A 24 19.54 -9.47 7.35
CA ASP A 24 19.81 -8.58 8.46
C ASP A 24 18.83 -7.42 8.51
N GLY A 25 17.99 -7.40 9.56
CA GLY A 25 16.92 -6.42 9.75
C GLY A 25 17.42 -4.97 9.93
N TYR A 26 18.68 -4.74 10.30
CA TYR A 26 19.28 -3.40 10.35
C TYR A 26 19.84 -3.00 8.99
N GLN A 27 20.58 -3.91 8.37
CA GLN A 27 21.25 -3.64 7.10
C GLN A 27 20.24 -3.35 5.98
N ILE A 28 19.16 -4.09 5.89
CA ILE A 28 18.14 -3.89 4.85
C ILE A 28 17.46 -2.51 4.95
N VAL A 29 17.28 -2.00 6.18
CA VAL A 29 16.72 -0.65 6.40
C VAL A 29 17.72 0.41 5.95
N GLN A 30 19.00 0.27 6.28
CA GLN A 30 20.05 1.19 5.84
C GLN A 30 20.20 1.20 4.32
N ASP A 31 20.19 0.02 3.70
CA ASP A 31 20.26 -0.12 2.24
C ASP A 31 19.06 0.55 1.55
N TYR A 32 17.86 0.40 2.13
CA TYR A 32 16.66 1.09 1.64
C TYR A 32 16.82 2.60 1.74
N ILE A 33 17.21 3.13 2.90
CA ILE A 33 17.39 4.58 3.12
C ILE A 33 18.44 5.13 2.14
N ASN A 34 19.53 4.41 1.93
CA ASN A 34 20.58 4.78 0.98
C ASN A 34 20.12 4.73 -0.49
N SER A 35 19.11 3.92 -0.80
CA SER A 35 18.55 3.82 -2.15
C SER A 35 17.55 4.93 -2.50
N LEU A 36 17.14 5.73 -1.50
CA LEU A 36 16.17 6.80 -1.71
C LEU A 36 16.73 7.92 -2.58
N THR A 37 15.93 8.39 -3.51
CA THR A 37 16.22 9.64 -4.23
C THR A 37 16.15 10.85 -3.30
N GLU A 38 16.78 11.96 -3.66
CA GLU A 38 16.76 13.20 -2.86
C GLU A 38 15.34 13.65 -2.50
N ARG A 39 14.38 13.48 -3.41
CA ARG A 39 12.96 13.80 -3.15
C ARG A 39 12.36 12.86 -2.11
N GLN A 40 12.62 11.56 -2.22
CA GLN A 40 12.12 10.57 -1.27
C GLN A 40 12.76 10.73 0.09
N LYS A 41 14.07 11.06 0.13
CA LYS A 41 14.79 11.33 1.37
C LYS A 41 14.21 12.50 2.14
N LYS A 42 13.87 13.62 1.47
CA LYS A 42 13.18 14.74 2.11
C LYS A 42 11.83 14.36 2.71
N ILE A 43 11.08 13.47 2.05
CA ILE A 43 9.80 12.96 2.58
C ILE A 43 10.05 12.11 3.83
N TYR A 44 11.01 11.19 3.75
CA TYR A 44 11.44 10.32 4.85
C TYR A 44 11.89 11.14 6.05
N ASP A 45 12.81 12.12 5.86
CA ASP A 45 13.29 12.98 6.93
C ASP A 45 12.13 13.74 7.62
N GLY A 46 11.16 14.21 6.82
CA GLY A 46 9.94 14.85 7.35
C GLY A 46 9.04 13.89 8.13
N GLU A 47 8.99 12.61 7.76
CA GLU A 47 8.26 11.57 8.51
C GLU A 47 8.94 11.30 9.85
N ILE A 48 10.27 11.10 9.85
CA ILE A 48 11.05 10.87 11.07
C ILE A 48 10.93 12.07 12.03
N GLU A 49 11.06 13.29 11.52
CA GLU A 49 10.91 14.48 12.36
C GLU A 49 9.51 14.61 12.96
N ARG A 50 8.47 14.20 12.24
CA ARG A 50 7.10 14.13 12.78
C ARG A 50 6.98 13.06 13.87
N CYS A 51 7.57 11.89 13.68
CA CYS A 51 7.62 10.83 14.67
C CYS A 51 8.36 11.24 15.93
N ARG A 52 9.45 12.00 15.80
CA ARG A 52 10.25 12.54 16.91
C ARG A 52 9.43 13.44 17.83
N ARG A 53 8.45 14.16 17.27
CA ARG A 53 7.51 15.03 18.02
C ARG A 53 6.25 14.29 18.49
N SER A 54 6.04 13.06 18.09
CA SER A 54 4.86 12.29 18.43
C SER A 54 5.02 11.56 19.75
N ILE A 55 4.05 11.70 20.66
CA ILE A 55 4.01 10.96 21.94
C ILE A 55 3.97 9.43 21.75
N TYR A 56 3.57 8.96 20.57
CA TYR A 56 3.44 7.52 20.27
C TYR A 56 4.71 6.92 19.68
N CYS A 57 5.54 7.72 18.99
CA CYS A 57 6.68 7.23 18.23
C CYS A 57 8.04 7.73 18.76
N SER A 58 8.07 8.84 19.54
CA SER A 58 9.32 9.45 20.02
C SER A 58 10.21 8.46 20.76
N GLY A 59 9.62 7.61 21.61
CA GLY A 59 10.39 6.60 22.36
C GLY A 59 11.09 5.56 21.48
N ILE A 60 10.55 5.26 20.29
CA ILE A 60 11.22 4.38 19.32
C ILE A 60 12.41 5.12 18.70
N ILE A 61 12.21 6.37 18.30
CA ILE A 61 13.27 7.23 17.71
C ILE A 61 14.44 7.37 18.69
N GLU A 62 14.14 7.73 19.95
CA GLU A 62 15.15 7.89 20.99
C GLU A 62 15.92 6.60 21.30
N LYS A 63 15.21 5.46 21.28
CA LYS A 63 15.82 4.17 21.60
C LYS A 63 16.84 3.72 20.55
N TYR A 64 16.58 3.98 19.28
CA TYR A 64 17.35 3.41 18.17
C TYR A 64 18.32 4.40 17.50
N ASP A 65 18.28 5.68 17.84
CA ASP A 65 19.18 6.73 17.39
C ASP A 65 19.53 6.63 15.89
N ASP A 66 18.47 6.65 15.05
CA ASP A 66 18.52 6.55 13.58
C ASP A 66 19.05 5.22 13.00
N ALA A 67 19.41 4.24 13.83
CA ALA A 67 19.75 2.88 13.41
C ALA A 67 18.58 1.90 13.67
N TYR A 68 17.53 2.02 12.89
CA TYR A 68 16.29 1.26 13.12
C TYR A 68 16.38 -0.18 12.64
N PRO A 69 16.08 -1.18 13.50
CA PRO A 69 15.78 -2.51 13.02
C PRO A 69 14.41 -2.53 12.28
N VAL A 70 14.25 -3.46 11.36
CA VAL A 70 13.06 -3.50 10.50
C VAL A 70 11.74 -3.47 11.26
N TRP A 71 11.62 -4.16 12.40
CA TRP A 71 10.39 -4.18 13.21
C TRP A 71 10.05 -2.82 13.84
N ALA A 72 11.05 -2.02 14.18
CA ALA A 72 10.85 -0.66 14.65
C ALA A 72 10.59 0.30 13.46
N PHE A 73 11.31 0.10 12.36
CA PHE A 73 11.19 0.90 11.15
C PHE A 73 9.76 0.89 10.58
N VAL A 74 9.14 -0.28 10.46
CA VAL A 74 7.76 -0.40 9.93
C VAL A 74 6.70 0.23 10.82
N GLU A 75 7.01 0.53 12.09
CA GLU A 75 6.08 1.21 12.99
C GLU A 75 6.18 2.73 12.94
N ILE A 76 7.34 3.27 12.55
CA ILE A 76 7.56 4.72 12.52
C ILE A 76 7.26 5.34 11.15
N ILE A 77 7.32 4.58 10.08
CA ILE A 77 7.03 5.09 8.73
C ILE A 77 5.52 5.08 8.43
N THR A 78 5.09 5.98 7.55
CA THR A 78 3.70 6.01 7.08
C THR A 78 3.38 4.79 6.23
N LEU A 79 2.08 4.51 6.01
CA LEU A 79 1.66 3.48 5.04
C LEU A 79 2.30 3.71 3.66
N GLY A 80 2.51 4.98 3.26
CA GLY A 80 3.19 5.32 2.03
C GLY A 80 4.61 4.81 2.00
N GLY A 81 5.40 5.17 3.01
CA GLY A 81 6.77 4.72 3.21
C GLY A 81 6.86 3.19 3.34
N PHE A 82 5.92 2.57 4.08
CA PHE A 82 5.85 1.12 4.21
C PHE A 82 5.67 0.41 2.86
N VAL A 83 4.75 0.89 2.02
CA VAL A 83 4.52 0.29 0.69
C VAL A 83 5.77 0.42 -0.19
N ASP A 84 6.45 1.55 -0.13
CA ASP A 84 7.69 1.76 -0.90
C ASP A 84 8.82 0.84 -0.39
N PHE A 85 8.97 0.68 0.93
CA PHE A 85 9.92 -0.24 1.57
C PHE A 85 9.59 -1.71 1.23
N TYR A 86 8.32 -2.10 1.29
CA TYR A 86 7.87 -3.44 0.90
C TYR A 86 8.23 -3.77 -0.55
N GLY A 87 8.03 -2.80 -1.46
CA GLY A 87 8.42 -2.93 -2.87
C GLY A 87 9.94 -3.04 -3.07
N PHE A 88 10.75 -2.35 -2.24
CA PHE A 88 12.19 -2.50 -2.22
C PHE A 88 12.60 -3.93 -1.81
N CYS A 89 12.04 -4.45 -0.71
CA CYS A 89 12.30 -5.81 -0.24
C CYS A 89 11.88 -6.86 -1.28
N ALA A 90 10.70 -6.72 -1.90
CA ALA A 90 10.22 -7.62 -2.94
C ALA A 90 11.18 -7.70 -4.13
N LYS A 91 11.77 -6.58 -4.54
CA LYS A 91 12.79 -6.54 -5.59
C LYS A 91 14.10 -7.16 -5.16
N ARG A 92 14.56 -6.88 -3.91
CA ARG A 92 15.78 -7.41 -3.35
C ARG A 92 15.76 -8.93 -3.29
N PHE A 93 14.64 -9.50 -2.87
CA PHE A 93 14.46 -10.95 -2.77
C PHE A 93 14.07 -11.61 -4.10
N ALA A 94 13.78 -10.82 -5.14
CA ALA A 94 13.22 -11.31 -6.41
C ALA A 94 11.98 -12.20 -6.20
N ASP A 95 11.21 -11.95 -5.12
CA ASP A 95 10.04 -12.73 -4.72
C ASP A 95 8.80 -12.25 -5.49
N ARG A 96 8.25 -13.15 -6.29
CA ARG A 96 7.10 -12.88 -7.15
C ARG A 96 5.81 -12.60 -6.35
N ASP A 97 5.60 -13.38 -5.29
CA ASP A 97 4.40 -13.24 -4.45
C ASP A 97 4.43 -11.90 -3.68
N MET A 98 5.62 -11.51 -3.22
CA MET A 98 5.81 -10.19 -2.63
C MET A 98 5.57 -9.07 -3.66
N MET A 99 6.00 -9.23 -4.91
CA MET A 99 5.72 -8.23 -5.96
C MET A 99 4.22 -8.11 -6.24
N ASP A 100 3.48 -9.20 -6.30
CA ASP A 100 2.02 -9.17 -6.46
C ASP A 100 1.34 -8.50 -5.27
N ASN A 101 1.78 -8.80 -4.06
CA ASN A 101 1.31 -8.15 -2.83
C ASN A 101 1.64 -6.65 -2.80
N TYR A 102 2.80 -6.24 -3.28
CA TYR A 102 3.16 -4.83 -3.43
C TYR A 102 2.15 -4.07 -4.31
N TYR A 103 1.77 -4.62 -5.46
CA TYR A 103 0.76 -3.99 -6.32
C TYR A 103 -0.63 -3.92 -5.66
N ASN A 104 -0.98 -4.94 -4.88
CA ASN A 104 -2.20 -4.93 -4.08
C ASN A 104 -2.16 -3.86 -2.98
N LEU A 105 -1.03 -3.70 -2.31
CA LEU A 105 -0.81 -2.67 -1.29
C LEU A 105 -0.86 -1.25 -1.87
N LEU A 106 -0.36 -1.02 -3.08
CA LEU A 106 -0.52 0.25 -3.79
C LEU A 106 -2.00 0.62 -3.99
N THR A 107 -2.83 -0.37 -4.31
CA THR A 107 -4.28 -0.18 -4.45
C THR A 107 -4.93 0.09 -3.09
N CYS A 108 -4.57 -0.67 -2.07
CA CYS A 108 -5.04 -0.50 -0.70
C CYS A 108 -4.71 0.91 -0.15
N LYS A 109 -3.47 1.38 -0.37
CA LYS A 109 -3.02 2.74 -0.02
C LYS A 109 -3.93 3.81 -0.64
N LYS A 110 -4.33 3.67 -1.91
CA LYS A 110 -5.23 4.61 -2.58
C LYS A 110 -6.62 4.63 -1.92
N ILE A 111 -7.20 3.46 -1.64
CA ILE A 111 -8.51 3.34 -0.99
C ILE A 111 -8.46 3.92 0.43
N ARG A 112 -7.43 3.58 1.21
CA ARG A 112 -7.23 4.08 2.57
C ARG A 112 -7.13 5.61 2.58
N ASN A 113 -6.34 6.17 1.68
CA ASN A 113 -6.17 7.62 1.60
C ASN A 113 -7.48 8.32 1.21
N ALA A 114 -8.24 7.78 0.25
CA ALA A 114 -9.55 8.31 -0.09
C ALA A 114 -10.50 8.29 1.12
N SER A 115 -10.53 7.19 1.85
CA SER A 115 -11.36 7.05 3.06
C SER A 115 -10.93 8.01 4.17
N ALA A 116 -9.62 8.22 4.37
CA ALA A 116 -9.09 9.13 5.39
C ALA A 116 -9.40 10.59 5.08
N HIS A 117 -9.53 10.95 3.81
CA HIS A 117 -9.87 12.31 3.38
C HIS A 117 -11.36 12.49 3.08
N ASN A 118 -12.21 11.54 3.49
CA ASN A 118 -13.65 11.53 3.21
C ASN A 118 -13.99 11.69 1.72
N ASN A 119 -13.08 11.27 0.83
CA ASN A 119 -13.31 11.32 -0.59
C ASN A 119 -14.36 10.28 -1.00
N CYS A 120 -15.27 10.67 -1.89
CA CYS A 120 -16.24 9.74 -2.45
C CYS A 120 -15.55 8.73 -3.37
N ILE A 121 -15.38 7.49 -2.91
CA ILE A 121 -14.76 6.41 -3.69
C ILE A 121 -15.61 6.05 -4.93
N LEU A 122 -16.91 6.35 -4.88
CA LEU A 122 -17.87 6.02 -5.93
C LEU A 122 -18.24 7.24 -6.81
N ASN A 123 -17.46 8.32 -6.74
CA ASN A 123 -17.79 9.59 -7.38
C ASN A 123 -17.98 9.50 -8.90
N ASP A 124 -17.24 8.62 -9.56
CA ASP A 124 -17.35 8.45 -11.01
C ASP A 124 -17.52 6.98 -11.39
N LEU A 125 -18.77 6.55 -11.51
CA LEU A 125 -19.13 5.21 -11.96
C LEU A 125 -19.30 5.13 -13.49
N LYS A 126 -18.98 6.19 -14.24
CA LYS A 126 -19.06 6.19 -15.69
C LYS A 126 -17.97 5.31 -16.29
N ALA A 127 -18.36 4.39 -17.13
CA ALA A 127 -17.41 3.58 -17.89
C ALA A 127 -16.52 4.49 -18.74
N ARG A 128 -15.20 4.23 -18.73
CA ARG A 128 -14.16 4.89 -19.56
C ARG A 128 -13.67 6.27 -19.09
N THR A 129 -14.01 6.73 -17.91
CA THR A 129 -13.46 7.98 -17.36
C THR A 129 -12.14 7.78 -16.63
N SER A 130 -11.81 6.52 -16.28
CA SER A 130 -10.58 6.18 -15.58
C SER A 130 -9.44 5.84 -16.52
N THR A 131 -8.28 6.45 -16.27
CA THR A 131 -7.00 6.08 -16.89
C THR A 131 -6.30 4.91 -16.17
N ASN A 132 -6.83 4.46 -15.04
CA ASN A 132 -6.26 3.36 -14.29
C ASN A 132 -6.63 2.01 -14.92
N VAL A 133 -5.65 1.16 -15.11
CA VAL A 133 -5.84 -0.22 -15.56
C VAL A 133 -6.35 -1.04 -14.37
N THR A 134 -7.32 -1.92 -14.61
CA THR A 134 -7.80 -2.86 -13.61
C THR A 134 -6.67 -3.82 -13.20
N ASN A 135 -6.57 -4.12 -11.91
CA ASN A 135 -5.63 -5.13 -11.43
C ASN A 135 -6.14 -6.52 -11.87
N ALA A 136 -5.41 -7.16 -12.78
CA ALA A 136 -5.79 -8.45 -13.35
C ALA A 136 -5.90 -9.55 -12.27
N SER A 137 -5.05 -9.53 -11.25
CA SER A 137 -5.09 -10.49 -10.14
C SER A 137 -6.36 -10.34 -9.31
N ILE A 138 -6.77 -9.11 -8.99
CA ILE A 138 -8.02 -8.83 -8.27
C ILE A 138 -9.22 -9.26 -9.12
N THR A 139 -9.20 -8.93 -10.43
CA THR A 139 -10.26 -9.31 -11.35
C THR A 139 -10.41 -10.84 -11.43
N ALA A 140 -9.31 -11.56 -11.56
CA ALA A 140 -9.31 -13.02 -11.58
C ALA A 140 -9.85 -13.62 -10.28
N LYS A 141 -9.44 -13.11 -9.12
CA LYS A 141 -9.96 -13.56 -7.82
C LYS A 141 -11.44 -13.28 -7.64
N LEU A 142 -11.93 -12.12 -8.08
CA LEU A 142 -13.36 -11.79 -8.03
C LEU A 142 -14.19 -12.73 -8.92
N MET A 143 -13.63 -13.19 -10.04
CA MET A 143 -14.28 -14.15 -10.92
C MET A 143 -14.38 -15.56 -10.34
N THR A 144 -13.56 -15.90 -9.35
CA THR A 144 -13.59 -17.20 -8.66
C THR A 144 -14.57 -17.25 -7.48
N ILE A 145 -15.13 -16.10 -7.06
CA ILE A 145 -16.13 -16.06 -5.98
C ILE A 145 -17.39 -16.75 -6.45
N GLN A 146 -17.91 -17.67 -5.63
CA GLN A 146 -19.13 -18.42 -5.91
C GLN A 146 -20.32 -17.45 -6.12
N GLY A 147 -20.98 -17.53 -7.27
CA GLY A 147 -22.00 -16.56 -7.72
C GLY A 147 -21.47 -15.46 -8.64
N MET A 148 -20.15 -15.25 -8.75
CA MET A 148 -19.52 -14.45 -9.79
C MET A 148 -18.86 -15.31 -10.87
N ASN A 149 -19.10 -16.61 -10.83
CA ASN A 149 -18.53 -17.58 -11.75
C ASN A 149 -18.96 -17.27 -13.19
N MET A 150 -18.06 -17.51 -14.15
CA MET A 150 -18.23 -17.21 -15.59
C MET A 150 -19.44 -17.83 -16.27
N ASN A 151 -20.10 -18.81 -15.63
CA ASN A 151 -21.39 -19.36 -16.08
C ASN A 151 -22.58 -18.42 -15.90
N PHE A 152 -22.46 -17.39 -15.06
CA PHE A 152 -23.34 -16.25 -15.18
C PHE A 152 -22.84 -15.44 -16.38
N HIS A 153 -23.62 -15.36 -17.42
CA HIS A 153 -23.48 -14.39 -18.49
C HIS A 153 -23.46 -12.98 -17.87
N LEU A 154 -22.29 -12.59 -17.33
CA LEU A 154 -22.02 -11.20 -17.02
C LEU A 154 -22.16 -10.48 -18.37
N THR A 155 -23.30 -9.86 -18.59
CA THR A 155 -23.49 -9.00 -19.75
C THR A 155 -22.27 -8.08 -19.81
N ASP A 156 -21.82 -7.72 -21.00
CA ASP A 156 -20.68 -6.81 -21.17
C ASP A 156 -20.83 -5.53 -20.33
N GLN A 157 -22.05 -5.13 -20.03
CA GLN A 157 -22.37 -4.04 -19.12
C GLN A 157 -21.99 -4.36 -17.65
N ARG A 158 -22.21 -5.58 -17.14
CA ARG A 158 -21.78 -5.97 -15.79
C ARG A 158 -20.28 -6.14 -15.69
N LYS A 159 -19.63 -6.72 -16.71
CA LYS A 159 -18.16 -6.77 -16.79
C LYS A 159 -17.57 -5.36 -16.82
N LYS A 160 -18.16 -4.44 -17.60
CA LYS A 160 -17.77 -3.02 -17.63
C LYS A 160 -17.99 -2.34 -16.27
N LYS A 161 -19.04 -2.67 -15.54
CA LYS A 161 -19.36 -2.10 -14.23
C LYS A 161 -18.40 -2.61 -13.14
N ILE A 162 -18.07 -3.89 -13.13
CA ILE A 162 -17.05 -4.45 -12.23
C ILE A 162 -15.67 -3.84 -12.54
N ASN A 163 -15.31 -3.76 -13.80
CA ASN A 163 -14.06 -3.14 -14.24
C ASN A 163 -14.01 -1.65 -13.89
N SER A 164 -15.15 -0.92 -13.97
CA SER A 164 -15.20 0.50 -13.59
C SER A 164 -15.04 0.70 -12.09
N VAL A 165 -15.61 -0.18 -11.24
CA VAL A 165 -15.41 -0.14 -9.78
C VAL A 165 -13.96 -0.44 -9.40
N GLN A 166 -13.29 -1.34 -10.12
CA GLN A 166 -11.88 -1.67 -9.89
C GLN A 166 -10.92 -0.59 -10.38
N SER A 167 -11.35 0.23 -11.33
CA SER A 167 -10.55 1.31 -11.95
C SER A 167 -10.91 2.71 -11.45
N ILE A 168 -11.67 2.83 -10.34
CA ILE A 168 -12.07 4.14 -9.82
C ILE A 168 -10.82 4.99 -9.58
N PRO A 169 -10.61 6.07 -10.34
CA PRO A 169 -9.59 7.04 -10.00
C PRO A 169 -10.06 7.77 -8.75
N MET A 170 -9.18 7.88 -7.78
CA MET A 170 -9.38 8.81 -6.68
C MET A 170 -9.25 10.25 -7.22
N LYS A 171 -10.23 10.68 -7.99
CA LYS A 171 -10.38 12.10 -8.30
C LYS A 171 -10.98 12.78 -7.06
N HIS A 172 -10.34 13.84 -6.64
CA HIS A 172 -10.75 14.68 -5.55
C HIS A 172 -12.25 14.99 -5.58
N CYS A 173 -12.93 14.71 -4.48
CA CYS A 173 -14.19 15.38 -4.13
C CYS A 173 -13.91 16.82 -3.68
N ALA A 174 -13.07 17.57 -4.42
CA ALA A 174 -12.67 18.93 -4.03
C ALA A 174 -13.71 20.01 -4.36
N GLU A 175 -14.89 19.64 -4.88
CA GLU A 175 -15.86 20.63 -5.38
C GLU A 175 -17.17 20.72 -4.57
N TYR A 176 -17.25 20.09 -3.39
CA TYR A 176 -18.44 20.25 -2.54
C TYR A 176 -18.06 20.68 -1.12
N SER A 177 -17.36 21.81 -1.02
CA SER A 177 -17.31 22.61 0.21
C SER A 177 -18.05 23.91 -0.09
N VAL A 178 -19.36 23.93 0.14
CA VAL A 178 -20.13 25.13 0.37
C VAL A 178 -20.63 25.07 1.78
#